data_71293cb8eb394d8ef9d5daada2f9d14d
#
_entry.id   71293cb8eb394d8ef9d5daada2f9d14d
#
_cell.length_a   1.000
_cell.length_b   1.000
_cell.length_c   1.000
_cell.angle_alpha   90.00
_cell.angle_beta   90.00
_cell.angle_gamma   90.00
#
_symmetry.space_group_name_H-M   'P 1'
#
loop_
_entity.id
_entity.type
_entity.pdbx_description
1 polymer ?
#
loop_
_entity_poly.entity_id
_entity_poly.type
_entity_poly.pdbx_seq_one_letter_code
_entity_poly.pdbx_strand_id
1 'polypeptide(L)'
;MLRGCFLLLRWSILVAHRANGSPNPVNEHNKMVTKSAFLSLSKSDRFKTFLTRFQSFNNVTRRFVAGEDLADAVEAIRVLNQKGISASFDHLGESITSEAATREEVNEYLRVLDSIEENKLDSNVSVKLTQLGLDVSQELCYSNTRRIVESAAAYSNFVRIDMEESPKTDATLEIFKRLRNEFENVGIVIQAYLYRSVKDIEELLKIGARIRLCKGAYNEPAAVAFPEKADVDANYSKLTKLLLTSGIYHGLATHDENMIAAAEQFARELAIASDKFEFQMLYGIRRDLQEKLVREGYRMRVYVPYGRYWYPYFMRRLAERPANIWFVLRNMMRG
;
A
#
# COMPACT_ATOMS: atom_id res chain seq x y z
N MET A 1 -30.60 5.63 14.72
CA MET A 1 -29.24 5.71 14.13
C MET A 1 -29.10 5.00 12.78
N LEU A 2 -29.64 3.80 12.57
CA LEU A 2 -29.59 3.09 11.27
C LEU A 2 -30.26 3.83 10.11
N ARG A 3 -31.36 4.57 10.35
CA ARG A 3 -32.03 5.40 9.31
C ARG A 3 -31.15 6.56 8.80
N GLY A 4 -30.30 7.14 9.65
CA GLY A 4 -29.34 8.18 9.25
C GLY A 4 -28.20 7.67 8.36
N CYS A 5 -27.69 6.46 8.63
CA CYS A 5 -26.68 5.81 7.76
C CYS A 5 -27.24 5.47 6.37
N PHE A 6 -28.51 5.02 6.29
CA PHE A 6 -29.17 4.75 5.01
C PHE A 6 -29.42 6.03 4.20
N LEU A 7 -29.73 7.14 4.86
CA LEU A 7 -29.89 8.45 4.20
C LEU A 7 -28.55 8.99 3.69
N LEU A 8 -27.46 8.87 4.44
CA LEU A 8 -26.11 9.23 4.02
C LEU A 8 -25.63 8.36 2.84
N LEU A 9 -25.88 7.06 2.88
CA LEU A 9 -25.61 6.15 1.76
C LEU A 9 -26.45 6.50 0.51
N ARG A 10 -27.74 6.78 0.65
CA ARG A 10 -28.60 7.22 -0.47
C ARG A 10 -28.15 8.57 -1.03
N TRP A 11 -27.71 9.50 -0.18
CA TRP A 11 -27.22 10.80 -0.63
C TRP A 11 -25.89 10.66 -1.36
N SER A 12 -24.98 9.84 -0.87
CA SER A 12 -23.71 9.49 -1.53
C SER A 12 -23.93 8.81 -2.89
N ILE A 13 -24.99 8.01 -3.03
CA ILE A 13 -25.38 7.34 -4.29
C ILE A 13 -25.86 8.37 -5.32
N LEU A 14 -26.68 9.34 -4.93
CA LEU A 14 -27.20 10.40 -5.79
C LEU A 14 -26.09 11.34 -6.29
N VAL A 15 -25.10 11.60 -5.45
CA VAL A 15 -23.94 12.43 -5.76
C VAL A 15 -22.97 11.70 -6.72
N ALA A 16 -22.73 10.41 -6.53
CA ALA A 16 -21.86 9.61 -7.40
C ALA A 16 -22.43 9.46 -8.83
N HIS A 17 -23.75 9.44 -8.98
CA HIS A 17 -24.40 9.34 -10.30
C HIS A 17 -24.33 10.63 -11.13
N ARG A 18 -24.12 11.79 -10.51
CA ARG A 18 -23.99 13.10 -11.18
C ARG A 18 -22.54 13.48 -11.50
N ALA A 19 -21.55 12.68 -11.12
CA ALA A 19 -20.11 13.02 -11.17
C ALA A 19 -19.40 12.69 -12.50
N ASN A 20 -20.10 12.30 -13.55
CA ASN A 20 -19.50 11.94 -14.84
C ASN A 20 -19.35 13.13 -15.81
N GLY A 21 -19.16 14.33 -15.32
CA GLY A 21 -18.94 15.51 -16.19
C GLY A 21 -18.15 16.60 -15.47
N SER A 22 -17.04 17.04 -16.07
CA SER A 22 -16.18 18.20 -15.81
C SER A 22 -15.77 18.53 -14.36
N PRO A 23 -14.56 19.08 -14.11
CA PRO A 23 -14.10 19.47 -12.77
C PRO A 23 -14.92 20.69 -12.27
N ASN A 24 -15.82 20.45 -11.32
CA ASN A 24 -16.62 21.46 -10.65
C ASN A 24 -16.29 21.42 -9.15
N PRO A 25 -16.01 22.56 -8.46
CA PRO A 25 -15.65 22.60 -7.04
C PRO A 25 -16.66 21.90 -6.11
N VAL A 26 -17.93 21.82 -6.49
CA VAL A 26 -18.97 21.04 -5.78
C VAL A 26 -18.67 19.54 -5.80
N ASN A 27 -18.00 19.02 -6.84
CA ASN A 27 -17.61 17.60 -6.92
C ASN A 27 -16.43 17.25 -6.00
N GLU A 28 -15.49 18.15 -5.83
CA GLU A 28 -14.33 17.96 -4.94
C GLU A 28 -14.75 17.97 -3.47
N HIS A 29 -15.60 18.93 -3.08
CA HIS A 29 -16.16 18.99 -1.72
C HIS A 29 -16.95 17.72 -1.38
N ASN A 30 -17.78 17.23 -2.30
CA ASN A 30 -18.54 16.00 -2.12
C ASN A 30 -17.65 14.74 -2.03
N LYS A 31 -16.56 14.66 -2.78
CA LYS A 31 -15.57 13.58 -2.66
C LYS A 31 -14.88 13.59 -1.30
N MET A 32 -14.52 14.76 -0.78
CA MET A 32 -13.87 14.92 0.52
C MET A 32 -14.81 14.52 1.67
N VAL A 33 -16.07 14.94 1.65
CA VAL A 33 -17.09 14.55 2.63
C VAL A 33 -17.35 13.04 2.58
N THR A 34 -17.42 12.45 1.39
CA THR A 34 -17.61 11.01 1.22
C THR A 34 -16.42 10.22 1.77
N LYS A 35 -15.18 10.65 1.47
CA LYS A 35 -13.94 10.03 1.99
C LYS A 35 -13.91 10.08 3.52
N SER A 36 -14.19 11.24 4.12
CA SER A 36 -14.23 11.43 5.58
C SER A 36 -15.30 10.54 6.24
N ALA A 37 -16.50 10.44 5.67
CA ALA A 37 -17.56 9.57 6.17
C ALA A 37 -17.15 8.08 6.15
N PHE A 38 -16.53 7.60 5.07
CA PHE A 38 -16.05 6.22 4.98
C PHE A 38 -14.91 5.93 5.97
N LEU A 39 -13.99 6.87 6.15
CA LEU A 39 -12.91 6.76 7.15
C LEU A 39 -13.48 6.74 8.58
N SER A 40 -14.54 7.49 8.87
CA SER A 40 -15.23 7.41 10.16
C SER A 40 -15.92 6.05 10.36
N LEU A 41 -16.57 5.52 9.32
CA LEU A 41 -17.20 4.20 9.36
C LEU A 41 -16.18 3.06 9.47
N SER A 42 -14.96 3.23 9.02
CA SER A 42 -13.89 2.21 9.11
C SER A 42 -13.54 1.84 10.56
N LYS A 43 -13.85 2.70 11.52
CA LYS A 43 -13.62 2.48 12.96
C LYS A 43 -14.83 1.85 13.68
N SER A 44 -15.93 1.52 12.97
CA SER A 44 -17.18 1.05 13.57
C SER A 44 -17.34 -0.48 13.48
N ASP A 45 -17.12 -1.18 14.58
CA ASP A 45 -17.34 -2.64 14.69
C ASP A 45 -18.79 -3.06 14.41
N ARG A 46 -19.76 -2.20 14.77
CA ARG A 46 -21.18 -2.46 14.48
C ARG A 46 -21.45 -2.45 12.98
N PHE A 47 -20.81 -1.56 12.25
CA PHE A 47 -20.94 -1.49 10.79
C PHE A 47 -20.20 -2.64 10.12
N LYS A 48 -19.01 -3.03 10.61
CA LYS A 48 -18.29 -4.24 10.20
C LYS A 48 -19.19 -5.48 10.33
N THR A 49 -19.77 -5.72 11.54
CA THR A 49 -20.64 -6.86 11.82
C THR A 49 -21.90 -6.87 10.95
N PHE A 50 -22.44 -5.71 10.63
CA PHE A 50 -23.57 -5.60 9.70
C PHE A 50 -23.19 -6.02 8.28
N LEU A 51 -22.06 -5.54 7.77
CA LEU A 51 -21.59 -5.84 6.40
C LEU A 51 -21.21 -7.33 6.25
N THR A 52 -20.54 -7.91 7.23
CA THR A 52 -20.10 -9.33 7.18
C THR A 52 -21.24 -10.35 7.18
N ARG A 53 -22.46 -9.95 7.49
CA ARG A 53 -23.66 -10.81 7.38
C ARG A 53 -24.04 -11.12 5.93
N PHE A 54 -23.55 -10.35 4.98
CA PHE A 54 -23.86 -10.55 3.56
C PHE A 54 -22.78 -11.38 2.89
N GLN A 55 -23.12 -12.56 2.38
CA GLN A 55 -22.19 -13.44 1.67
C GLN A 55 -21.58 -12.76 0.44
N SER A 56 -22.37 -11.94 -0.25
CA SER A 56 -21.92 -11.10 -1.36
C SER A 56 -20.81 -10.12 -0.97
N PHE A 57 -20.79 -9.66 0.28
CA PHE A 57 -19.78 -8.76 0.80
C PHE A 57 -18.42 -9.47 0.97
N ASN A 58 -18.44 -10.72 1.42
CA ASN A 58 -17.22 -11.54 1.54
C ASN A 58 -16.56 -11.76 0.17
N ASN A 59 -17.34 -11.98 -0.89
CA ASN A 59 -16.82 -12.12 -2.25
C ASN A 59 -16.18 -10.81 -2.77
N VAL A 60 -16.75 -9.67 -2.39
CA VAL A 60 -16.19 -8.35 -2.75
C VAL A 60 -14.91 -8.06 -1.97
N THR A 61 -14.86 -8.42 -0.69
CA THR A 61 -13.66 -8.24 0.14
C THR A 61 -12.48 -9.04 -0.39
N ARG A 62 -12.71 -10.30 -0.78
CA ARG A 62 -11.69 -11.19 -1.40
C ARG A 62 -11.10 -10.65 -2.71
N ARG A 63 -11.72 -9.63 -3.30
CA ARG A 63 -11.13 -8.93 -4.45
C ARG A 63 -9.93 -8.07 -4.05
N PHE A 64 -9.91 -7.51 -2.83
CA PHE A 64 -8.91 -6.55 -2.38
C PHE A 64 -8.02 -7.07 -1.25
N VAL A 65 -8.44 -8.15 -0.59
CA VAL A 65 -7.72 -8.83 0.49
C VAL A 65 -7.67 -10.31 0.14
N ALA A 66 -6.50 -10.92 0.22
CA ALA A 66 -6.30 -12.29 -0.22
C ALA A 66 -7.05 -13.31 0.66
N GLY A 67 -7.29 -12.97 1.93
CA GLY A 67 -8.01 -13.79 2.91
C GLY A 67 -7.64 -13.39 4.33
N GLU A 68 -8.12 -14.15 5.29
CA GLU A 68 -7.78 -13.93 6.71
C GLU A 68 -6.57 -14.77 7.15
N ASP A 69 -6.32 -15.88 6.50
CA ASP A 69 -5.27 -16.82 6.84
C ASP A 69 -4.09 -16.76 5.85
N LEU A 70 -2.89 -17.10 6.34
CA LEU A 70 -1.67 -17.13 5.53
C LEU A 70 -1.80 -18.04 4.30
N ALA A 71 -2.50 -19.18 4.43
CA ALA A 71 -2.71 -20.10 3.33
C ALA A 71 -3.48 -19.48 2.15
N ASP A 72 -4.48 -18.65 2.42
CA ASP A 72 -5.22 -17.90 1.39
C ASP A 72 -4.29 -16.95 0.62
N ALA A 73 -3.39 -16.27 1.35
CA ALA A 73 -2.43 -15.33 0.75
C ALA A 73 -1.36 -16.07 -0.08
N VAL A 74 -0.88 -17.22 0.38
CA VAL A 74 0.04 -18.10 -0.36
C VAL A 74 -0.57 -18.49 -1.71
N GLU A 75 -1.84 -18.93 -1.71
CA GLU A 75 -2.51 -19.32 -2.95
C GLU A 75 -2.72 -18.14 -3.89
N ALA A 76 -3.12 -16.97 -3.35
CA ALA A 76 -3.26 -15.76 -4.15
C ALA A 76 -1.93 -15.35 -4.81
N ILE A 77 -0.81 -15.45 -4.10
CA ILE A 77 0.52 -15.14 -4.63
C ILE A 77 0.96 -16.18 -5.66
N ARG A 78 0.70 -17.47 -5.44
CA ARG A 78 0.99 -18.52 -6.42
C ARG A 78 0.31 -18.22 -7.76
N VAL A 79 -0.96 -17.79 -7.74
CA VAL A 79 -1.69 -17.39 -8.96
C VAL A 79 -1.06 -16.15 -9.62
N LEU A 80 -0.54 -15.19 -8.88
CA LEU A 80 0.19 -14.04 -9.43
C LEU A 80 1.51 -14.48 -10.06
N ASN A 81 2.29 -15.33 -9.38
CA ASN A 81 3.58 -15.82 -9.88
C ASN A 81 3.43 -16.61 -11.18
N GLN A 82 2.37 -17.40 -11.34
CA GLN A 82 2.05 -18.09 -12.61
C GLN A 82 1.85 -17.12 -13.78
N LYS A 83 1.52 -15.85 -13.51
CA LYS A 83 1.38 -14.78 -14.50
C LYS A 83 2.64 -13.95 -14.69
N GLY A 84 3.76 -14.32 -14.06
CA GLY A 84 5.00 -13.54 -14.06
C GLY A 84 4.94 -12.28 -13.22
N ILE A 85 4.04 -12.22 -12.25
CA ILE A 85 3.85 -11.10 -11.32
C ILE A 85 4.43 -11.48 -9.96
N SER A 86 5.44 -10.73 -9.50
CA SER A 86 5.97 -10.85 -8.15
C SER A 86 4.99 -10.33 -7.11
N ALA A 87 5.15 -10.71 -5.85
CA ALA A 87 4.27 -10.23 -4.78
C ALA A 87 5.03 -9.62 -3.60
N SER A 88 4.28 -8.96 -2.73
CA SER A 88 4.74 -8.49 -1.43
C SER A 88 3.65 -8.82 -0.41
N PHE A 89 3.96 -9.66 0.59
CA PHE A 89 3.03 -9.92 1.69
C PHE A 89 2.88 -8.70 2.59
N ASP A 90 1.66 -8.41 3.02
CA ASP A 90 1.34 -7.45 4.08
C ASP A 90 0.35 -8.09 5.05
N HIS A 91 0.79 -8.38 6.27
CA HIS A 91 -0.11 -8.79 7.34
C HIS A 91 -0.84 -7.56 7.88
N LEU A 92 -2.16 -7.57 7.79
CA LEU A 92 -2.99 -6.41 8.13
C LEU A 92 -3.13 -6.23 9.64
N GLY A 93 -2.64 -5.11 10.12
CA GLY A 93 -2.69 -4.61 11.49
C GLY A 93 -2.10 -3.20 11.53
N GLU A 94 -2.38 -2.44 12.55
CA GLU A 94 -1.86 -1.08 12.75
C GLU A 94 -1.87 -0.74 14.24
N SER A 95 -0.93 0.15 14.67
CA SER A 95 -0.95 0.80 15.98
C SER A 95 -1.05 -0.16 17.17
N ILE A 96 -0.15 -1.13 17.22
CA ILE A 96 -0.04 -2.06 18.35
C ILE A 96 0.66 -1.37 19.51
N THR A 97 0.04 -1.40 20.70
CA THR A 97 0.49 -0.68 21.90
C THR A 97 0.99 -1.59 23.02
N SER A 98 1.04 -2.91 22.81
CA SER A 98 1.57 -3.85 23.80
C SER A 98 2.74 -4.66 23.24
N GLU A 99 3.78 -4.85 24.06
CA GLU A 99 4.96 -5.64 23.69
C GLU A 99 4.60 -7.09 23.35
N ALA A 100 3.63 -7.69 24.05
CA ALA A 100 3.19 -9.05 23.77
C ALA A 100 2.57 -9.17 22.36
N ALA A 101 1.73 -8.23 21.98
CA ALA A 101 1.11 -8.24 20.65
C ALA A 101 2.14 -7.95 19.55
N THR A 102 3.14 -7.08 19.76
CA THR A 102 4.22 -6.88 18.78
C THR A 102 5.03 -8.14 18.56
N ARG A 103 5.21 -8.97 19.60
CA ARG A 103 5.90 -10.24 19.51
C ARG A 103 5.15 -11.26 18.66
N GLU A 104 3.82 -11.26 18.74
CA GLU A 104 2.95 -12.09 17.89
C GLU A 104 3.08 -11.67 16.42
N GLU A 105 3.11 -10.37 16.13
CA GLU A 105 3.32 -9.85 14.78
C GLU A 105 4.70 -10.25 14.21
N VAL A 106 5.75 -10.14 15.00
CA VAL A 106 7.08 -10.60 14.56
C VAL A 106 7.03 -12.08 14.20
N ASN A 107 6.42 -12.91 15.05
CA ASN A 107 6.31 -14.34 14.79
C ASN A 107 5.47 -14.64 13.54
N GLU A 108 4.44 -13.82 13.26
CA GLU A 108 3.67 -13.93 12.01
C GLU A 108 4.55 -13.65 10.79
N TYR A 109 5.34 -12.56 10.79
CA TYR A 109 6.25 -12.27 9.68
C TYR A 109 7.35 -13.34 9.50
N LEU A 110 7.83 -13.97 10.58
CA LEU A 110 8.75 -15.10 10.47
C LEU A 110 8.07 -16.29 9.79
N ARG A 111 6.82 -16.64 10.18
CA ARG A 111 6.04 -17.68 9.49
C ARG A 111 5.77 -17.35 8.01
N VAL A 112 5.55 -16.09 7.68
CA VAL A 112 5.42 -15.65 6.28
C VAL A 112 6.70 -15.92 5.50
N LEU A 113 7.87 -15.58 6.06
CA LEU A 113 9.17 -15.83 5.41
C LEU A 113 9.43 -17.32 5.22
N ASP A 114 9.15 -18.14 6.23
CA ASP A 114 9.24 -19.61 6.13
C ASP A 114 8.32 -20.12 5.00
N SER A 115 7.08 -19.64 4.95
CA SER A 115 6.12 -20.03 3.93
C SER A 115 6.50 -19.58 2.51
N ILE A 116 7.14 -18.42 2.34
CA ILE A 116 7.69 -17.97 1.06
C ILE A 116 8.75 -18.96 0.58
N GLU A 117 9.68 -19.34 1.46
CA GLU A 117 10.77 -20.27 1.13
C GLU A 117 10.25 -21.68 0.85
N GLU A 118 9.39 -22.23 1.69
CA GLU A 118 8.80 -23.58 1.51
C GLU A 118 8.01 -23.70 0.21
N ASN A 119 7.24 -22.68 -0.16
CA ASN A 119 6.43 -22.68 -1.38
C ASN A 119 7.15 -22.11 -2.60
N LYS A 120 8.42 -21.69 -2.47
CA LYS A 120 9.23 -21.09 -3.54
C LYS A 120 8.52 -19.93 -4.24
N LEU A 121 7.91 -19.04 -3.45
CA LEU A 121 7.15 -17.91 -3.99
C LEU A 121 8.08 -16.76 -4.39
N ASP A 122 7.85 -16.18 -5.58
CA ASP A 122 8.43 -14.87 -5.92
C ASP A 122 7.70 -13.77 -5.16
N SER A 123 8.09 -13.61 -3.90
CA SER A 123 7.49 -12.64 -2.99
C SER A 123 8.50 -12.15 -1.96
N ASN A 124 8.25 -10.95 -1.45
CA ASN A 124 8.91 -10.40 -0.28
C ASN A 124 7.87 -9.98 0.77
N VAL A 125 8.29 -9.37 1.86
CA VAL A 125 7.40 -8.86 2.90
C VAL A 125 7.44 -7.35 2.99
N SER A 126 6.30 -6.73 3.29
CA SER A 126 6.18 -5.32 3.70
C SER A 126 5.74 -5.28 5.15
N VAL A 127 6.40 -4.44 5.96
CA VAL A 127 6.15 -4.32 7.39
C VAL A 127 5.82 -2.88 7.77
N LYS A 128 4.93 -2.69 8.74
CA LYS A 128 4.64 -1.39 9.35
C LYS A 128 5.29 -1.32 10.72
N LEU A 129 6.00 -0.23 11.00
CA LEU A 129 6.72 -0.09 12.25
C LEU A 129 5.78 0.04 13.46
N THR A 130 4.58 0.58 13.27
CA THR A 130 3.57 0.64 14.35
C THR A 130 3.05 -0.76 14.74
N GLN A 131 3.08 -1.75 13.84
CA GLN A 131 2.82 -3.15 14.19
C GLN A 131 3.97 -3.77 14.99
N LEU A 132 5.19 -3.30 14.73
CA LEU A 132 6.41 -3.86 15.34
C LEU A 132 6.86 -3.10 16.60
N GLY A 133 6.01 -2.18 17.11
CA GLY A 133 6.17 -1.55 18.40
C GLY A 133 6.69 -0.12 18.39
N LEU A 134 6.61 0.60 17.26
CA LEU A 134 7.04 2.01 17.20
C LEU A 134 6.28 2.91 18.18
N ASP A 135 5.02 2.59 18.47
CA ASP A 135 4.19 3.31 19.44
C ASP A 135 4.47 2.88 20.91
N VAL A 136 5.26 1.82 21.11
CA VAL A 136 5.69 1.37 22.44
C VAL A 136 7.09 1.89 22.76
N SER A 137 8.06 1.60 21.91
CA SER A 137 9.45 2.02 22.04
C SER A 137 10.16 1.90 20.69
N GLN A 138 10.94 2.92 20.34
CA GLN A 138 11.74 2.90 19.11
C GLN A 138 12.78 1.79 19.12
N GLU A 139 13.39 1.49 20.27
CA GLU A 139 14.38 0.42 20.42
C GLU A 139 13.74 -0.98 20.32
N LEU A 140 12.56 -1.17 20.90
CA LEU A 140 11.78 -2.40 20.72
C LEU A 140 11.43 -2.61 19.24
N CYS A 141 10.96 -1.56 18.58
CA CYS A 141 10.61 -1.60 17.16
C CYS A 141 11.83 -1.94 16.29
N TYR A 142 12.98 -1.32 16.54
CA TYR A 142 14.23 -1.65 15.86
C TYR A 142 14.61 -3.11 16.05
N SER A 143 14.62 -3.61 17.31
CA SER A 143 14.96 -4.99 17.61
C SER A 143 14.02 -5.99 16.93
N ASN A 144 12.72 -5.72 16.94
CA ASN A 144 11.70 -6.53 16.29
C ASN A 144 11.88 -6.55 14.77
N THR A 145 12.08 -5.38 14.16
CA THR A 145 12.28 -5.27 12.70
C THR A 145 13.59 -5.94 12.28
N ARG A 146 14.65 -5.78 13.08
CA ARG A 146 15.95 -6.43 12.86
C ARG A 146 15.82 -7.94 12.77
N ARG A 147 15.06 -8.57 13.67
CA ARG A 147 14.82 -10.03 13.66
C ARG A 147 14.17 -10.49 12.35
N ILE A 148 13.21 -9.72 11.83
CA ILE A 148 12.54 -10.03 10.55
C ILE A 148 13.53 -9.87 9.37
N VAL A 149 14.32 -8.79 9.35
CA VAL A 149 15.31 -8.53 8.29
C VAL A 149 16.41 -9.59 8.29
N GLU A 150 16.89 -9.99 9.46
CA GLU A 150 17.90 -11.07 9.64
C GLU A 150 17.36 -12.41 9.14
N SER A 151 16.13 -12.79 9.51
CA SER A 151 15.49 -14.01 9.01
C SER A 151 15.29 -13.97 7.49
N ALA A 152 14.87 -12.83 6.93
CA ALA A 152 14.75 -12.65 5.49
C ALA A 152 16.10 -12.78 4.77
N ALA A 153 17.19 -12.29 5.36
CA ALA A 153 18.54 -12.43 4.82
C ALA A 153 18.96 -13.90 4.69
N ALA A 154 18.61 -14.74 5.67
CA ALA A 154 18.90 -16.18 5.64
C ALA A 154 18.24 -16.89 4.44
N TYR A 155 17.11 -16.40 3.97
CA TYR A 155 16.39 -16.89 2.79
C TYR A 155 16.72 -16.11 1.52
N SER A 156 17.72 -15.22 1.51
CA SER A 156 17.99 -14.30 0.40
C SER A 156 16.76 -13.47 0.00
N ASN A 157 15.87 -13.20 0.95
CA ASN A 157 14.65 -12.44 0.77
C ASN A 157 14.81 -10.98 1.22
N PHE A 158 13.81 -10.16 0.94
CA PHE A 158 13.86 -8.71 1.09
C PHE A 158 12.72 -8.19 1.96
N VAL A 159 13.00 -7.24 2.86
CA VAL A 159 12.00 -6.58 3.70
C VAL A 159 11.78 -5.15 3.25
N ARG A 160 10.52 -4.76 3.06
CA ARG A 160 10.14 -3.38 2.77
C ARG A 160 9.51 -2.74 3.99
N ILE A 161 10.10 -1.68 4.52
CA ILE A 161 9.50 -0.86 5.58
C ILE A 161 8.54 0.13 4.92
N ASP A 162 7.26 0.00 5.24
CA ASP A 162 6.22 0.91 4.76
C ASP A 162 6.33 2.25 5.49
N MET A 163 5.95 3.35 4.80
CA MET A 163 5.86 4.67 5.41
C MET A 163 4.43 4.90 5.87
N GLU A 164 4.30 5.33 7.11
CA GLU A 164 3.03 5.60 7.75
C GLU A 164 2.76 7.12 7.81
N GLU A 165 1.99 7.59 8.78
CA GLU A 165 1.64 9.01 8.94
C GLU A 165 2.88 9.89 9.19
N SER A 166 2.82 11.17 8.80
CA SER A 166 3.95 12.10 8.86
C SER A 166 4.63 12.22 10.23
N PRO A 167 3.94 12.12 11.38
CA PRO A 167 4.60 12.13 12.69
C PRO A 167 5.54 10.95 12.94
N LYS A 168 5.39 9.86 12.18
CA LYS A 168 6.24 8.66 12.29
C LYS A 168 7.45 8.68 11.34
N THR A 169 7.50 9.64 10.40
CA THR A 169 8.50 9.65 9.33
C THR A 169 9.93 9.68 9.85
N ASP A 170 10.26 10.54 10.82
CA ASP A 170 11.63 10.65 11.34
C ASP A 170 12.10 9.38 12.03
N ALA A 171 11.26 8.80 12.89
CA ALA A 171 11.57 7.53 13.55
C ALA A 171 11.70 6.37 12.55
N THR A 172 10.86 6.33 11.52
CA THR A 172 10.94 5.33 10.45
C THR A 172 12.25 5.45 9.68
N LEU A 173 12.65 6.65 9.31
CA LEU A 173 13.92 6.91 8.63
C LEU A 173 15.13 6.54 9.49
N GLU A 174 15.08 6.81 10.79
CA GLU A 174 16.16 6.48 11.73
C GLU A 174 16.31 4.96 11.86
N ILE A 175 15.21 4.24 12.13
CA ILE A 175 15.22 2.77 12.21
C ILE A 175 15.72 2.16 10.89
N PHE A 176 15.23 2.66 9.75
CA PHE A 176 15.68 2.20 8.44
C PHE A 176 17.19 2.39 8.25
N LYS A 177 17.73 3.58 8.56
CA LYS A 177 19.17 3.88 8.41
C LYS A 177 20.02 2.94 9.30
N ARG A 178 19.59 2.69 10.53
CA ARG A 178 20.26 1.72 11.44
C ARG A 178 20.28 0.31 10.83
N LEU A 179 19.13 -0.17 10.34
CA LEU A 179 19.03 -1.49 9.70
C LEU A 179 19.85 -1.56 8.41
N ARG A 180 19.85 -0.51 7.59
CA ARG A 180 20.58 -0.46 6.33
C ARG A 180 22.10 -0.49 6.52
N ASN A 181 22.60 -0.01 7.65
CA ASN A 181 24.01 -0.13 8.01
C ASN A 181 24.43 -1.58 8.31
N GLU A 182 23.51 -2.45 8.71
CA GLU A 182 23.76 -3.85 9.03
C GLU A 182 23.38 -4.81 7.90
N PHE A 183 22.35 -4.45 7.11
CA PHE A 183 21.73 -5.36 6.13
C PHE A 183 21.52 -4.67 4.78
N GLU A 184 21.74 -5.40 3.71
CA GLU A 184 21.45 -4.93 2.35
C GLU A 184 20.04 -5.26 1.86
N ASN A 185 19.40 -6.24 2.46
CA ASN A 185 18.09 -6.77 2.08
C ASN A 185 16.91 -6.02 2.70
N VAL A 186 17.09 -4.75 3.03
CA VAL A 186 16.03 -3.87 3.54
C VAL A 186 15.86 -2.64 2.66
N GLY A 187 14.62 -2.20 2.46
CA GLY A 187 14.26 -0.98 1.73
C GLY A 187 13.13 -0.24 2.41
N ILE A 188 12.82 0.95 1.91
CA ILE A 188 11.87 1.87 2.55
C ILE A 188 10.88 2.42 1.53
N VAL A 189 9.71 2.86 2.01
CA VAL A 189 8.71 3.59 1.22
C VAL A 189 8.86 5.09 1.44
N ILE A 190 8.75 5.87 0.36
CA ILE A 190 8.66 7.33 0.42
C ILE A 190 7.38 7.78 -0.26
N GLN A 191 6.71 8.76 0.35
CA GLN A 191 5.43 9.30 -0.08
C GLN A 191 5.63 10.66 -0.76
N ALA A 192 5.34 10.74 -2.06
CA ALA A 192 5.61 11.92 -2.89
C ALA A 192 4.81 13.17 -2.48
N TYR A 193 3.70 13.01 -1.76
CA TYR A 193 2.90 14.16 -1.32
C TYR A 193 3.56 14.98 -0.20
N LEU A 194 4.54 14.43 0.54
CA LEU A 194 5.25 15.17 1.59
C LEU A 194 6.28 16.13 0.98
N TYR A 195 6.32 17.37 1.45
CA TYR A 195 7.31 18.36 0.99
C TYR A 195 8.76 17.90 1.16
N ARG A 196 9.03 17.11 2.21
CA ARG A 196 10.35 16.61 2.55
C ARG A 196 10.88 15.51 1.64
N SER A 197 10.01 14.88 0.82
CA SER A 197 10.31 13.65 0.09
C SER A 197 11.51 13.75 -0.85
N VAL A 198 11.77 14.92 -1.45
CA VAL A 198 12.96 15.16 -2.28
C VAL A 198 14.24 14.98 -1.46
N LYS A 199 14.34 15.70 -0.34
CA LYS A 199 15.50 15.66 0.56
C LYS A 199 15.70 14.26 1.15
N ASP A 200 14.62 13.63 1.59
CA ASP A 200 14.68 12.28 2.16
C ASP A 200 15.22 11.28 1.13
N ILE A 201 14.78 11.34 -0.13
CA ILE A 201 15.27 10.48 -1.20
C ILE A 201 16.74 10.74 -1.49
N GLU A 202 17.17 12.00 -1.62
CA GLU A 202 18.57 12.34 -1.86
C GLU A 202 19.51 11.79 -0.79
N GLU A 203 19.10 11.83 0.49
CA GLU A 203 19.85 11.24 1.60
C GLU A 203 19.88 9.71 1.55
N LEU A 204 18.74 9.09 1.25
CA LEU A 204 18.61 7.63 1.15
C LEU A 204 19.40 7.04 -0.02
N LEU A 205 19.49 7.75 -1.13
CA LEU A 205 20.28 7.32 -2.28
C LEU A 205 21.77 7.27 -1.96
N LYS A 206 22.29 8.15 -1.08
CA LYS A 206 23.70 8.15 -0.64
C LYS A 206 24.11 6.85 0.06
N ILE A 207 23.15 6.18 0.70
CA ILE A 207 23.37 4.89 1.39
C ILE A 207 22.89 3.68 0.58
N GLY A 208 22.62 3.87 -0.72
CA GLY A 208 22.19 2.79 -1.61
C GLY A 208 20.82 2.21 -1.29
N ALA A 209 19.91 2.99 -0.72
CA ALA A 209 18.59 2.52 -0.31
C ALA A 209 17.69 2.17 -1.51
N ARG A 210 17.08 0.98 -1.49
CA ARG A 210 16.04 0.60 -2.44
C ARG A 210 14.70 1.20 -1.99
N ILE A 211 14.12 2.09 -2.78
CA ILE A 211 12.94 2.88 -2.42
C ILE A 211 11.71 2.38 -3.19
N ARG A 212 10.56 2.27 -2.49
CA ARG A 212 9.22 2.25 -3.09
C ARG A 212 8.67 3.66 -3.07
N LEU A 213 8.47 4.26 -4.23
CA LEU A 213 7.81 5.56 -4.33
C LEU A 213 6.31 5.38 -4.48
N CYS A 214 5.52 6.01 -3.62
CA CYS A 214 4.06 6.12 -3.76
C CYS A 214 3.62 7.57 -3.66
N LYS A 215 2.36 7.89 -4.02
CA LYS A 215 1.83 9.26 -3.91
C LYS A 215 1.61 9.67 -2.46
N GLY A 216 1.15 8.76 -1.63
CA GLY A 216 0.73 8.96 -0.25
C GLY A 216 -0.75 8.58 -0.06
N ALA A 217 -1.10 8.05 1.12
CA ALA A 217 -2.43 7.51 1.40
C ALA A 217 -3.12 8.13 2.62
N TYR A 218 -2.37 8.77 3.50
CA TYR A 218 -2.90 9.35 4.74
C TYR A 218 -3.46 10.75 4.50
N ASN A 219 -4.26 11.22 5.47
CA ASN A 219 -4.83 12.56 5.43
C ASN A 219 -3.90 13.53 6.18
N GLU A 220 -2.88 14.00 5.48
CA GLU A 220 -1.88 14.90 6.06
C GLU A 220 -2.32 16.37 5.97
N PRO A 221 -1.93 17.20 6.95
CA PRO A 221 -2.20 18.64 6.89
C PRO A 221 -1.38 19.32 5.80
N ALA A 222 -1.93 20.40 5.23
CA ALA A 222 -1.27 21.21 4.19
C ALA A 222 0.07 21.85 4.64
N ALA A 223 0.35 21.84 5.93
CA ALA A 223 1.64 22.29 6.47
C ALA A 223 2.80 21.34 6.15
N VAL A 224 2.52 20.04 5.88
CA VAL A 224 3.56 19.02 5.65
C VAL A 224 3.43 18.33 4.29
N ALA A 225 2.27 18.46 3.62
CA ALA A 225 1.99 17.76 2.37
C ALA A 225 1.34 18.68 1.34
N PHE A 226 1.57 18.40 0.06
CA PHE A 226 0.89 19.07 -1.05
C PHE A 226 -0.62 18.81 -0.99
N PRO A 227 -1.45 19.86 -0.91
CA PRO A 227 -2.90 19.69 -0.86
C PRO A 227 -3.49 19.32 -2.23
N GLU A 228 -2.89 19.81 -3.32
CA GLU A 228 -3.40 19.64 -4.66
C GLU A 228 -2.82 18.39 -5.34
N LYS A 229 -3.74 17.62 -5.96
CA LYS A 229 -3.35 16.40 -6.69
C LYS A 229 -2.32 16.69 -7.79
N ALA A 230 -2.41 17.81 -8.47
CA ALA A 230 -1.50 18.19 -9.55
C ALA A 230 -0.07 18.35 -9.04
N ASP A 231 0.12 18.94 -7.87
CA ASP A 231 1.44 19.12 -7.25
C ASP A 231 2.03 17.78 -6.79
N VAL A 232 1.19 16.90 -6.23
CA VAL A 232 1.59 15.52 -5.88
C VAL A 232 2.03 14.74 -7.12
N ASP A 233 1.28 14.85 -8.23
CA ASP A 233 1.60 14.18 -9.49
C ASP A 233 2.90 14.73 -10.10
N ALA A 234 3.10 16.04 -10.07
CA ALA A 234 4.32 16.69 -10.53
C ALA A 234 5.54 16.26 -9.71
N ASN A 235 5.40 16.23 -8.36
CA ASN A 235 6.47 15.77 -7.49
C ASN A 235 6.75 14.27 -7.67
N TYR A 236 5.71 13.43 -7.80
CA TYR A 236 5.89 12.00 -8.09
C TYR A 236 6.70 11.78 -9.38
N SER A 237 6.40 12.50 -10.45
CA SER A 237 7.14 12.41 -11.72
C SER A 237 8.58 12.87 -11.57
N LYS A 238 8.83 13.99 -10.85
CA LYS A 238 10.17 14.47 -10.54
C LYS A 238 10.97 13.42 -9.77
N LEU A 239 10.40 12.85 -8.71
CA LEU A 239 11.04 11.82 -7.88
C LEU A 239 11.25 10.51 -8.65
N THR A 240 10.34 10.12 -9.53
CA THR A 240 10.51 8.98 -10.43
C THR A 240 11.77 9.13 -11.28
N LYS A 241 11.96 10.31 -11.89
CA LYS A 241 13.17 10.58 -12.70
C LYS A 241 14.44 10.51 -11.85
N LEU A 242 14.43 11.09 -10.64
CA LEU A 242 15.54 11.05 -9.69
C LEU A 242 15.92 9.59 -9.32
N LEU A 243 14.92 8.76 -9.04
CA LEU A 243 15.13 7.36 -8.70
C LEU A 243 15.68 6.55 -9.89
N LEU A 244 15.11 6.72 -11.07
CA LEU A 244 15.57 6.02 -12.27
C LEU A 244 17.02 6.34 -12.64
N THR A 245 17.47 7.59 -12.42
CA THR A 245 18.85 8.01 -12.69
C THR A 245 19.87 7.55 -11.66
N SER A 246 19.44 7.02 -10.51
CA SER A 246 20.34 6.61 -9.43
C SER A 246 21.13 5.34 -9.69
N GLY A 247 20.70 4.52 -10.64
CA GLY A 247 21.26 3.18 -10.90
C GLY A 247 20.86 2.11 -9.86
N ILE A 248 20.08 2.47 -8.84
CA ILE A 248 19.59 1.56 -7.80
C ILE A 248 18.23 1.01 -8.24
N TYR A 249 17.93 -0.24 -7.88
CA TYR A 249 16.62 -0.86 -8.16
C TYR A 249 15.52 -0.30 -7.27
N HIS A 250 14.50 0.33 -7.86
CA HIS A 250 13.39 0.96 -7.17
C HIS A 250 12.04 0.40 -7.59
N GLY A 251 11.02 0.57 -6.73
CA GLY A 251 9.61 0.28 -7.03
C GLY A 251 8.80 1.57 -7.23
N LEU A 252 8.06 1.65 -8.33
CA LEU A 252 7.16 2.75 -8.67
C LEU A 252 5.73 2.33 -8.38
N ALA A 253 5.22 2.71 -7.20
CA ALA A 253 3.91 2.27 -6.73
C ALA A 253 2.80 3.23 -7.18
N THR A 254 2.09 2.86 -8.25
CA THR A 254 1.00 3.68 -8.80
C THR A 254 0.01 2.84 -9.63
N HIS A 255 -1.26 3.28 -9.67
CA HIS A 255 -2.30 2.79 -10.59
C HIS A 255 -2.66 3.83 -11.66
N ASP A 256 -1.93 4.95 -11.69
CA ASP A 256 -2.18 6.08 -12.58
C ASP A 256 -1.41 5.89 -13.89
N GLU A 257 -2.16 5.73 -14.98
CA GLU A 257 -1.58 5.48 -16.32
C GLU A 257 -0.68 6.63 -16.78
N ASN A 258 -0.97 7.88 -16.38
CA ASN A 258 -0.12 9.01 -16.74
C ASN A 258 1.24 8.93 -16.04
N MET A 259 1.27 8.48 -14.78
CA MET A 259 2.52 8.29 -14.04
C MET A 259 3.34 7.13 -14.61
N ILE A 260 2.65 6.05 -15.02
CA ILE A 260 3.29 4.90 -15.69
C ILE A 260 3.88 5.34 -17.02
N ALA A 261 3.10 6.01 -17.87
CA ALA A 261 3.58 6.51 -19.17
C ALA A 261 4.76 7.47 -19.03
N ALA A 262 4.74 8.35 -18.01
CA ALA A 262 5.89 9.23 -17.72
C ALA A 262 7.12 8.44 -17.29
N ALA A 263 6.98 7.41 -16.45
CA ALA A 263 8.10 6.55 -16.05
C ALA A 263 8.68 5.77 -17.23
N GLU A 264 7.82 5.21 -18.09
CA GLU A 264 8.23 4.54 -19.32
C GLU A 264 8.97 5.48 -20.28
N GLN A 265 8.47 6.72 -20.43
CA GLN A 265 9.12 7.73 -21.24
C GLN A 265 10.51 8.07 -20.67
N PHE A 266 10.65 8.32 -19.38
CA PHE A 266 11.94 8.60 -18.73
C PHE A 266 12.90 7.42 -18.87
N ALA A 267 12.42 6.18 -18.71
CA ALA A 267 13.26 5.01 -18.89
C ALA A 267 13.80 4.90 -20.33
N ARG A 268 12.98 5.18 -21.35
CA ARG A 268 13.41 5.22 -22.76
C ARG A 268 14.42 6.34 -23.01
N GLU A 269 14.14 7.55 -22.55
CA GLU A 269 15.01 8.73 -22.73
C GLU A 269 16.39 8.54 -22.08
N LEU A 270 16.44 7.82 -20.96
CA LEU A 270 17.66 7.57 -20.18
C LEU A 270 18.31 6.22 -20.52
N ALA A 271 17.79 5.49 -21.51
CA ALA A 271 18.23 4.16 -21.91
C ALA A 271 18.30 3.15 -20.74
N ILE A 272 17.32 3.23 -19.81
CA ILE A 272 17.20 2.34 -18.66
C ILE A 272 16.36 1.12 -19.05
N ALA A 273 16.93 -0.07 -18.90
CA ALA A 273 16.22 -1.31 -19.21
C ALA A 273 15.04 -1.55 -18.26
N SER A 274 13.97 -2.20 -18.78
CA SER A 274 12.72 -2.43 -18.06
C SER A 274 12.86 -3.34 -16.82
N ASP A 275 13.97 -4.07 -16.72
CA ASP A 275 14.30 -4.93 -15.58
C ASP A 275 15.08 -4.20 -14.44
N LYS A 276 15.41 -2.92 -14.62
CA LYS A 276 16.15 -2.12 -13.62
C LYS A 276 15.27 -1.43 -12.59
N PHE A 277 13.96 -1.51 -12.74
CA PHE A 277 12.95 -1.05 -11.78
C PHE A 277 11.71 -1.93 -11.88
N GLU A 278 10.76 -1.74 -11.00
CA GLU A 278 9.47 -2.44 -11.07
C GLU A 278 8.29 -1.48 -10.86
N PHE A 279 7.18 -1.74 -11.53
CA PHE A 279 5.90 -1.14 -11.16
C PHE A 279 5.27 -1.92 -10.03
N GLN A 280 4.56 -1.21 -9.15
CA GLN A 280 3.88 -1.83 -8.01
C GLN A 280 2.42 -1.39 -7.94
N MET A 281 1.52 -2.35 -7.69
CA MET A 281 0.09 -2.10 -7.56
C MET A 281 -0.52 -2.89 -6.41
N LEU A 282 -1.69 -2.47 -5.95
CA LEU A 282 -2.42 -3.18 -4.92
C LEU A 282 -3.18 -4.38 -5.49
N TYR A 283 -3.34 -5.41 -4.68
CA TYR A 283 -4.09 -6.62 -5.03
C TYR A 283 -5.51 -6.29 -5.46
N GLY A 284 -5.95 -6.88 -6.56
CA GLY A 284 -7.29 -6.73 -7.11
C GLY A 284 -7.61 -5.41 -7.81
N ILE A 285 -6.65 -4.47 -7.87
CA ILE A 285 -6.82 -3.17 -8.54
C ILE A 285 -6.07 -3.17 -9.86
N ARG A 286 -6.76 -2.80 -10.96
CA ARG A 286 -6.19 -2.68 -12.31
C ARG A 286 -5.43 -3.93 -12.75
N ARG A 287 -6.04 -5.12 -12.59
CA ARG A 287 -5.46 -6.38 -13.08
C ARG A 287 -5.14 -6.35 -14.57
N ASP A 288 -5.98 -5.68 -15.35
CA ASP A 288 -5.77 -5.38 -16.77
C ASP A 288 -4.41 -4.72 -17.03
N LEU A 289 -4.09 -3.69 -16.24
CA LEU A 289 -2.85 -2.93 -16.37
C LEU A 289 -1.63 -3.70 -15.84
N GLN A 290 -1.80 -4.48 -14.76
CA GLN A 290 -0.75 -5.36 -14.26
C GLN A 290 -0.29 -6.35 -15.33
N GLU A 291 -1.24 -7.06 -15.95
CA GLU A 291 -0.96 -8.04 -17.00
C GLU A 291 -0.44 -7.38 -18.28
N LYS A 292 -0.89 -6.15 -18.61
CA LYS A 292 -0.35 -5.37 -19.72
C LYS A 292 1.14 -5.08 -19.52
N LEU A 293 1.54 -4.54 -18.37
CA LEU A 293 2.93 -4.19 -18.07
C LEU A 293 3.87 -5.40 -18.12
N VAL A 294 3.41 -6.56 -17.62
CA VAL A 294 4.19 -7.81 -17.75
C VAL A 294 4.38 -8.21 -19.22
N ARG A 295 3.31 -8.14 -20.05
CA ARG A 295 3.44 -8.43 -21.50
C ARG A 295 4.36 -7.46 -22.23
N GLU A 296 4.48 -6.24 -21.74
CA GLU A 296 5.38 -5.21 -22.27
C GLU A 296 6.84 -5.35 -21.76
N GLY A 297 7.09 -6.39 -20.94
CA GLY A 297 8.45 -6.72 -20.46
C GLY A 297 8.87 -5.96 -19.21
N TYR A 298 7.96 -5.25 -18.54
CA TYR A 298 8.24 -4.61 -17.24
C TYR A 298 8.10 -5.59 -16.08
N ARG A 299 8.90 -5.39 -15.05
CA ARG A 299 8.69 -6.08 -13.76
C ARG A 299 7.47 -5.50 -13.07
N MET A 300 6.59 -6.38 -12.61
CA MET A 300 5.38 -6.02 -11.89
C MET A 300 5.33 -6.72 -10.55
N ARG A 301 5.09 -5.97 -9.47
CA ARG A 301 4.87 -6.51 -8.12
C ARG A 301 3.50 -6.11 -7.60
N VAL A 302 2.80 -7.06 -7.00
CA VAL A 302 1.49 -6.82 -6.38
C VAL A 302 1.61 -6.90 -4.86
N TYR A 303 1.16 -5.86 -4.18
CA TYR A 303 1.04 -5.80 -2.73
C TYR A 303 -0.20 -6.57 -2.29
N VAL A 304 -0.01 -7.67 -1.57
CA VAL A 304 -1.04 -8.64 -1.21
C VAL A 304 -1.34 -8.57 0.29
N PRO A 305 -2.39 -7.84 0.69
CA PRO A 305 -2.80 -7.78 2.08
C PRO A 305 -3.60 -9.03 2.45
N TYR A 306 -3.39 -9.53 3.68
CA TYR A 306 -4.16 -10.60 4.29
C TYR A 306 -4.26 -10.40 5.81
N GLY A 307 -5.14 -11.12 6.49
CA GLY A 307 -5.27 -11.09 7.93
C GLY A 307 -6.64 -10.61 8.43
N ARG A 308 -6.90 -10.83 9.71
CA ARG A 308 -8.21 -10.60 10.35
C ARG A 308 -8.57 -9.12 10.50
N TYR A 309 -7.59 -8.22 10.44
CA TYR A 309 -7.78 -6.76 10.52
C TYR A 309 -8.04 -6.10 9.17
N TRP A 310 -8.62 -6.84 8.22
CA TRP A 310 -8.87 -6.40 6.85
C TRP A 310 -9.87 -5.23 6.70
N TYR A 311 -10.77 -5.04 7.66
CA TYR A 311 -11.88 -4.09 7.52
C TYR A 311 -11.44 -2.62 7.36
N PRO A 312 -10.53 -2.05 8.19
CA PRO A 312 -10.04 -0.69 7.99
C PRO A 312 -9.34 -0.51 6.64
N TYR A 313 -8.52 -1.47 6.23
CA TYR A 313 -7.87 -1.48 4.94
C TYR A 313 -8.88 -1.45 3.79
N PHE A 314 -9.87 -2.33 3.82
CA PHE A 314 -10.93 -2.41 2.81
C PHE A 314 -11.72 -1.10 2.70
N MET A 315 -12.07 -0.48 3.82
CA MET A 315 -12.78 0.80 3.86
C MET A 315 -11.95 1.95 3.26
N ARG A 316 -10.63 1.96 3.48
CA ARG A 316 -9.73 2.91 2.80
C ARG A 316 -9.76 2.73 1.27
N ARG A 317 -9.73 1.49 0.79
CA ARG A 317 -9.83 1.19 -0.67
C ARG A 317 -11.16 1.61 -1.28
N LEU A 318 -12.26 1.51 -0.53
CA LEU A 318 -13.56 2.02 -0.97
C LEU A 318 -13.57 3.57 -1.04
N ALA A 319 -12.99 4.22 -0.03
CA ALA A 319 -12.94 5.68 0.05
C ALA A 319 -12.13 6.34 -1.09
N GLU A 320 -11.13 5.64 -1.63
CA GLU A 320 -10.26 6.18 -2.69
C GLU A 320 -10.93 6.27 -4.06
N ARG A 321 -11.91 5.42 -4.35
CA ARG A 321 -12.60 5.38 -5.65
C ARG A 321 -14.10 5.16 -5.49
N PRO A 322 -14.95 6.15 -5.84
CA PRO A 322 -16.41 6.01 -5.83
C PRO A 322 -16.93 4.83 -6.66
N ALA A 323 -16.23 4.46 -7.75
CA ALA A 323 -16.54 3.28 -8.54
C ALA A 323 -16.47 1.96 -7.75
N ASN A 324 -15.57 1.87 -6.78
CA ASN A 324 -15.48 0.70 -5.90
C ASN A 324 -16.70 0.61 -4.98
N ILE A 325 -17.21 1.75 -4.50
CA ILE A 325 -18.43 1.82 -3.69
C ILE A 325 -19.63 1.32 -4.49
N TRP A 326 -19.78 1.79 -5.73
CA TRP A 326 -20.85 1.34 -6.62
C TRP A 326 -20.78 -0.16 -6.92
N PHE A 327 -19.59 -0.68 -7.15
CA PHE A 327 -19.37 -2.11 -7.36
C PHE A 327 -19.82 -2.94 -6.14
N VAL A 328 -19.46 -2.53 -4.93
CA VAL A 328 -19.88 -3.17 -3.67
C VAL A 328 -21.40 -3.15 -3.53
N LEU A 329 -22.02 -1.98 -3.67
CA LEU A 329 -23.47 -1.80 -3.52
C LEU A 329 -24.24 -2.64 -4.55
N ARG A 330 -23.81 -2.65 -5.81
CA ARG A 330 -24.44 -3.44 -6.87
C ARG A 330 -24.39 -4.95 -6.58
N ASN A 331 -23.27 -5.43 -6.04
CA ASN A 331 -23.15 -6.86 -5.68
C ASN A 331 -23.95 -7.21 -4.42
N MET A 332 -24.08 -6.30 -3.45
CA MET A 332 -24.94 -6.51 -2.28
C MET A 332 -26.44 -6.55 -2.65
N MET A 333 -26.86 -5.83 -3.71
CA MET A 333 -28.27 -5.83 -4.16
C MET A 333 -28.61 -7.04 -5.06
N ARG A 334 -27.63 -7.81 -5.53
CA ARG A 334 -27.80 -8.96 -6.41
C ARG A 334 -27.70 -10.32 -5.70
N GLY A 335 -27.34 -10.33 -4.43
CA GLY A 335 -27.33 -11.50 -3.54
C GLY A 335 -28.42 -11.37 -2.49
#